data_8a495228ba3e03379ac488ffa9f3d15f
#
_entry.id   8a495228ba3e03379ac488ffa9f3d15f
#
_cell.length_a   1.000
_cell.length_b   1.000
_cell.length_c   1.000
_cell.angle_alpha   90.00
_cell.angle_beta   90.00
_cell.angle_gamma   90.00
#
_symmetry.space_group_name_H-M   'P 1'
#
loop_
_entity.id
_entity.type
_entity.pdbx_description
1 polymer ?
#
loop_
_entity_poly.entity_id
_entity_poly.type
_entity_poly.pdbx_seq_one_letter_code
_entity_poly.pdbx_strand_id
1 'polypeptide(L)'
;MPIDMTRKFKPIRIAVLTISDSRGRAEDTSGDLLAECVIKAGHELGDRAIVKDDVEIISDRLRRWVADTEIDCVISTGGTGLTGRDVTPAAFARVWDKEIPGFGELFRYLSYQTIGTSMVQSRACAGVASGTYLFALPGSPGAVKDGWDGILLTQLDSRHRPCNFVELMPRLRET
;
A
#
# COMPACT_ATOMS: atom_id res chain seq x y z
N MET A 1 -5.14 1.86 -19.48
CA MET A 1 -5.20 3.23 -20.04
C MET A 1 -3.81 3.75 -20.23
N PRO A 2 -3.52 4.54 -21.26
CA PRO A 2 -2.16 4.95 -21.55
C PRO A 2 -1.65 6.00 -20.55
N ILE A 3 -0.36 5.95 -20.26
CA ILE A 3 0.37 6.99 -19.56
C ILE A 3 0.59 8.16 -20.54
N ASP A 4 0.26 9.37 -20.13
CA ASP A 4 0.44 10.58 -20.91
C ASP A 4 1.92 11.04 -20.83
N MET A 5 2.72 10.64 -21.80
CA MET A 5 4.15 10.94 -21.85
C MET A 5 4.49 12.42 -22.08
N THR A 6 3.49 13.26 -22.39
CA THR A 6 3.69 14.72 -22.49
C THR A 6 3.75 15.40 -21.12
N ARG A 7 3.31 14.71 -20.07
CA ARG A 7 3.33 15.21 -18.69
C ARG A 7 4.63 14.85 -17.97
N LYS A 8 5.05 15.71 -17.06
CA LYS A 8 6.19 15.44 -16.20
C LYS A 8 5.81 14.41 -15.13
N PHE A 9 6.60 13.36 -15.01
CA PHE A 9 6.52 12.43 -13.88
C PHE A 9 6.89 13.17 -12.58
N LYS A 10 6.11 12.94 -11.54
CA LYS A 10 6.36 13.46 -10.20
C LYS A 10 6.67 12.27 -9.28
N PRO A 11 7.92 12.08 -8.86
CA PRO A 11 8.23 11.07 -7.86
C PRO A 11 7.52 11.41 -6.55
N ILE A 12 7.13 10.39 -5.82
CA ILE A 12 6.62 10.50 -4.45
C ILE A 12 7.48 9.64 -3.52
N ARG A 13 7.42 9.93 -2.23
CA ARG A 13 8.22 9.25 -1.22
C ARG A 13 7.38 8.20 -0.51
N ILE A 14 7.77 6.94 -0.63
CA ILE A 14 6.99 5.78 -0.22
C ILE A 14 7.71 5.04 0.89
N ALA A 15 7.03 4.79 2.01
CA ALA A 15 7.49 3.88 3.05
C ALA A 15 6.91 2.48 2.84
N VAL A 16 7.72 1.45 3.07
CA VAL A 16 7.34 0.03 2.96
C VAL A 16 7.29 -0.62 4.32
N LEU A 17 6.14 -1.21 4.68
CA LEU A 17 5.92 -1.91 5.94
C LEU A 17 5.68 -3.40 5.71
N THR A 18 6.56 -4.24 6.22
CA THR A 18 6.30 -5.68 6.29
C THR A 18 5.72 -6.02 7.66
N ILE A 19 4.59 -6.73 7.67
CA ILE A 19 3.91 -7.15 8.88
C ILE A 19 4.01 -8.66 8.97
N SER A 20 4.75 -9.17 9.97
CA SER A 20 5.01 -10.60 10.14
C SER A 20 5.56 -10.90 11.53
N ASP A 21 5.04 -11.97 12.15
CA ASP A 21 5.56 -12.49 13.43
C ASP A 21 6.87 -13.25 13.27
N SER A 22 7.15 -13.83 12.11
CA SER A 22 8.21 -14.81 11.91
C SER A 22 9.33 -14.36 10.96
N ARG A 23 9.08 -13.38 10.08
CA ARG A 23 10.07 -12.98 9.08
C ARG A 23 11.04 -11.94 9.63
N GLY A 24 12.33 -12.24 9.51
CA GLY A 24 13.40 -11.25 9.61
C GLY A 24 13.70 -10.58 8.27
N ARG A 25 14.69 -9.69 8.27
CA ARG A 25 15.09 -8.96 7.04
C ARG A 25 15.55 -9.88 5.91
N ALA A 26 16.18 -10.99 6.24
CA ALA A 26 16.71 -11.94 5.27
C ALA A 26 15.61 -12.79 4.57
N GLU A 27 14.46 -12.95 5.20
CA GLU A 27 13.33 -13.73 4.69
C GLU A 27 12.18 -12.86 4.13
N ASP A 28 12.35 -11.55 4.11
CA ASP A 28 11.30 -10.60 3.71
C ASP A 28 11.23 -10.42 2.19
N THR A 29 10.94 -11.51 1.49
CA THR A 29 10.84 -11.51 0.01
C THR A 29 9.73 -10.59 -0.52
N SER A 30 8.61 -10.45 0.19
CA SER A 30 7.50 -9.57 -0.22
C SER A 30 7.84 -8.10 -0.05
N GLY A 31 8.48 -7.73 1.06
CA GLY A 31 8.93 -6.36 1.29
C GLY A 31 10.09 -5.98 0.38
N ASP A 32 11.01 -6.90 0.06
CA ASP A 32 12.08 -6.67 -0.92
C ASP A 32 11.50 -6.39 -2.31
N LEU A 33 10.56 -7.23 -2.76
CA LEU A 33 9.88 -7.05 -4.04
C LEU A 33 9.16 -5.70 -4.10
N LEU A 34 8.46 -5.32 -3.03
CA LEU A 34 7.74 -4.04 -2.98
C LEU A 34 8.69 -2.85 -3.04
N ALA A 35 9.81 -2.89 -2.29
CA ALA A 35 10.83 -1.84 -2.33
C ALA A 35 11.48 -1.72 -3.72
N GLU A 36 11.76 -2.86 -4.37
CA GLU A 36 12.24 -2.85 -5.76
C GLU A 36 11.22 -2.25 -6.74
N CYS A 37 9.94 -2.58 -6.59
CA CYS A 37 8.87 -2.02 -7.40
C CYS A 37 8.81 -0.49 -7.29
N VAL A 38 8.89 0.04 -6.07
CA VAL A 38 8.92 1.48 -5.79
C VAL A 38 10.08 2.16 -6.52
N ILE A 39 11.29 1.62 -6.38
CA ILE A 39 12.50 2.21 -6.99
C ILE A 39 12.45 2.10 -8.52
N LYS A 40 12.06 0.94 -9.06
CA LYS A 40 11.96 0.73 -10.53
C LYS A 40 10.93 1.63 -11.20
N ALA A 41 9.87 2.02 -10.49
CA ALA A 41 8.88 2.97 -10.97
C ALA A 41 9.35 4.43 -10.94
N GLY A 42 10.52 4.71 -10.36
CA GLY A 42 11.10 6.06 -10.27
C GLY A 42 10.64 6.85 -9.04
N HIS A 43 10.04 6.19 -8.06
CA HIS A 43 9.71 6.77 -6.77
C HIS A 43 10.88 6.66 -5.77
N GLU A 44 10.79 7.41 -4.67
CA GLU A 44 11.76 7.36 -3.60
C GLU A 44 11.32 6.39 -2.51
N LEU A 45 12.20 5.46 -2.12
CA LEU A 45 12.00 4.65 -0.92
C LEU A 45 12.35 5.50 0.31
N GLY A 46 11.33 6.03 0.98
CA GLY A 46 11.49 6.93 2.11
C GLY A 46 11.95 6.24 3.39
N ASP A 47 11.34 5.09 3.70
CA ASP A 47 11.71 4.26 4.85
C ASP A 47 11.24 2.81 4.62
N ARG A 48 11.76 1.89 5.44
CA ARG A 48 11.35 0.49 5.43
C ARG A 48 11.42 -0.12 6.83
N ALA A 49 10.34 -0.76 7.26
CA ALA A 49 10.27 -1.43 8.55
C ALA A 49 9.62 -2.81 8.46
N ILE A 50 9.96 -3.66 9.42
CA ILE A 50 9.28 -4.94 9.69
C ILE A 50 8.74 -4.84 11.12
N VAL A 51 7.47 -5.16 11.28
CA VAL A 51 6.79 -5.16 12.58
C VAL A 51 6.01 -6.46 12.78
N LYS A 52 5.72 -6.78 14.04
CA LYS A 52 4.88 -7.93 14.39
C LYS A 52 3.41 -7.67 14.07
N ASP A 53 2.65 -8.76 13.93
CA ASP A 53 1.19 -8.76 13.77
C ASP A 53 0.51 -8.35 15.10
N ASP A 54 0.62 -7.07 15.44
CA ASP A 54 0.04 -6.43 16.61
C ASP A 54 -0.56 -5.07 16.24
N VAL A 55 -1.83 -4.86 16.62
CA VAL A 55 -2.59 -3.67 16.22
C VAL A 55 -1.92 -2.38 16.68
N GLU A 56 -1.43 -2.33 17.92
CA GLU A 56 -0.82 -1.11 18.48
C GLU A 56 0.52 -0.83 17.81
N ILE A 57 1.37 -1.87 17.63
CA ILE A 57 2.67 -1.71 16.98
C ILE A 57 2.52 -1.22 15.54
N ILE A 58 1.59 -1.82 14.78
CA ILE A 58 1.30 -1.40 13.40
C ILE A 58 0.76 0.03 13.37
N SER A 59 -0.25 0.34 14.21
CA SER A 59 -0.85 1.68 14.26
C SER A 59 0.16 2.75 14.64
N ASP A 60 1.04 2.49 15.60
CA ASP A 60 2.07 3.43 16.01
C ASP A 60 3.11 3.67 14.92
N ARG A 61 3.48 2.63 14.17
CA ARG A 61 4.38 2.78 13.02
C ARG A 61 3.73 3.63 11.93
N LEU A 62 2.48 3.37 11.62
CA LEU A 62 1.71 4.15 10.64
C LEU A 62 1.59 5.61 11.07
N ARG A 63 1.22 5.89 12.33
CA ARG A 63 1.09 7.27 12.85
C ARG A 63 2.40 8.04 12.75
N ARG A 64 3.54 7.40 13.02
CA ARG A 64 4.86 8.05 12.88
C ARG A 64 5.12 8.48 11.44
N TRP A 65 4.84 7.62 10.46
CA TRP A 65 5.01 7.96 9.05
C TRP A 65 3.98 8.98 8.54
N VAL A 66 2.74 8.92 9.03
CA VAL A 66 1.71 9.94 8.73
C VAL A 66 2.08 11.32 9.28
N ALA A 67 2.77 11.36 10.43
CA ALA A 67 3.29 12.61 11.01
C ALA A 67 4.56 13.13 10.32
N ASP A 68 5.24 12.30 9.55
CA ASP A 68 6.42 12.68 8.77
C ASP A 68 5.97 13.30 7.44
N THR A 69 6.16 14.61 7.30
CA THR A 69 5.77 15.36 6.09
C THR A 69 6.52 14.95 4.82
N GLU A 70 7.61 14.18 4.96
CA GLU A 70 8.39 13.66 3.85
C GLU A 70 7.85 12.31 3.33
N ILE A 71 6.85 11.69 3.98
CA ILE A 71 6.25 10.43 3.54
C ILE A 71 4.87 10.71 2.91
N ASP A 72 4.77 10.49 1.62
CA ASP A 72 3.54 10.69 0.84
C ASP A 72 2.61 9.47 0.87
N CYS A 73 3.20 8.28 0.99
CA CYS A 73 2.47 7.02 0.87
C CYS A 73 3.14 5.93 1.71
N VAL A 74 2.32 5.08 2.33
CA VAL A 74 2.76 3.85 3.00
C VAL A 74 2.11 2.66 2.30
N ILE A 75 2.92 1.67 1.94
CA ILE A 75 2.42 0.41 1.38
C ILE A 75 2.88 -0.72 2.29
N SER A 76 1.92 -1.47 2.85
CA SER A 76 2.24 -2.63 3.68
C SER A 76 1.99 -3.95 2.96
N THR A 77 2.69 -4.98 3.41
CA THR A 77 2.49 -6.38 3.02
C THR A 77 2.42 -7.26 4.26
N GLY A 78 1.37 -8.07 4.36
CA GLY A 78 1.14 -9.02 5.45
C GLY A 78 -0.07 -8.70 6.33
N GLY A 79 -0.54 -9.71 7.07
CA GLY A 79 -1.58 -9.61 8.09
C GLY A 79 -2.97 -9.21 7.59
N THR A 80 -3.33 -9.49 6.32
CA THR A 80 -4.63 -9.14 5.73
C THR A 80 -5.58 -10.32 5.53
N GLY A 81 -5.30 -11.48 6.09
CA GLY A 81 -6.16 -12.67 6.03
C GLY A 81 -7.24 -12.68 7.12
N LEU A 82 -7.71 -13.89 7.47
CA LEU A 82 -8.84 -14.11 8.38
C LEU A 82 -8.44 -14.73 9.72
N THR A 83 -7.15 -15.07 9.91
CA THR A 83 -6.72 -15.68 11.19
C THR A 83 -6.69 -14.64 12.30
N GLY A 84 -6.62 -15.09 13.55
CA GLY A 84 -6.54 -14.19 14.70
C GLY A 84 -5.29 -13.30 14.73
N ARG A 85 -4.26 -13.64 13.93
CA ARG A 85 -3.04 -12.83 13.78
C ARG A 85 -3.10 -11.85 12.62
N ASP A 86 -4.11 -11.96 11.73
CA ASP A 86 -4.28 -11.04 10.62
C ASP A 86 -4.99 -9.77 11.08
N VAL A 87 -4.24 -8.83 11.64
CA VAL A 87 -4.76 -7.61 12.29
C VAL A 87 -4.52 -6.32 11.52
N THR A 88 -3.84 -6.39 10.37
CA THR A 88 -3.47 -5.22 9.57
C THR A 88 -4.67 -4.32 9.24
N PRO A 89 -5.82 -4.80 8.74
CA PRO A 89 -6.95 -3.92 8.45
C PRO A 89 -7.49 -3.20 9.69
N ALA A 90 -7.49 -3.86 10.85
CA ALA A 90 -7.93 -3.25 12.10
C ALA A 90 -6.98 -2.13 12.56
N ALA A 91 -5.66 -2.31 12.38
CA ALA A 91 -4.66 -1.29 12.68
C ALA A 91 -4.79 -0.08 11.74
N PHE A 92 -4.99 -0.31 10.46
CA PHE A 92 -5.19 0.73 9.46
C PHE A 92 -6.45 1.55 9.75
N ALA A 93 -7.57 0.88 10.10
CA ALA A 93 -8.83 1.54 10.46
C ALA A 93 -8.73 2.48 11.67
N ARG A 94 -7.71 2.32 12.52
CA ARG A 94 -7.42 3.23 13.65
C ARG A 94 -6.62 4.47 13.27
N VAL A 95 -6.12 4.51 12.04
CA VAL A 95 -5.17 5.57 11.61
C VAL A 95 -5.73 6.41 10.49
N TRP A 96 -6.43 5.84 9.51
CA TRP A 96 -6.97 6.62 8.41
C TRP A 96 -8.19 7.48 8.81
N ASP A 97 -8.30 8.61 8.16
CA ASP A 97 -9.45 9.52 8.28
C ASP A 97 -10.55 9.13 7.29
N LYS A 98 -10.15 8.54 6.16
CA LYS A 98 -11.03 8.18 5.05
C LYS A 98 -10.59 6.87 4.42
N GLU A 99 -11.48 5.90 4.35
CA GLU A 99 -11.25 4.65 3.64
C GLU A 99 -11.33 4.83 2.12
N ILE A 100 -10.59 4.00 1.37
CA ILE A 100 -10.64 3.90 -0.10
C ILE A 100 -11.16 2.49 -0.45
N PRO A 101 -12.47 2.23 -0.41
CA PRO A 101 -13.04 0.88 -0.61
C PRO A 101 -12.68 0.28 -1.97
N GLY A 102 -12.66 1.13 -3.01
CA GLY A 102 -12.37 0.72 -4.38
C GLY A 102 -11.01 0.05 -4.57
N PHE A 103 -10.03 0.34 -3.70
CA PHE A 103 -8.74 -0.37 -3.74
C PHE A 103 -8.92 -1.87 -3.42
N GLY A 104 -9.57 -2.19 -2.32
CA GLY A 104 -9.82 -3.56 -1.92
C GLY A 104 -10.74 -4.32 -2.89
N GLU A 105 -11.73 -3.63 -3.45
CA GLU A 105 -12.63 -4.18 -4.46
C GLU A 105 -11.87 -4.57 -5.73
N LEU A 106 -11.08 -3.65 -6.29
CA LEU A 106 -10.29 -3.88 -7.49
C LEU A 106 -9.20 -4.93 -7.25
N PHE A 107 -8.52 -4.89 -6.10
CA PHE A 107 -7.52 -5.89 -5.73
C PHE A 107 -8.11 -7.30 -5.73
N ARG A 108 -9.26 -7.51 -5.11
CA ARG A 108 -9.95 -8.80 -5.09
C ARG A 108 -10.41 -9.24 -6.48
N TYR A 109 -10.91 -8.32 -7.29
CA TYR A 109 -11.27 -8.62 -8.68
C TYR A 109 -10.07 -9.12 -9.51
N LEU A 110 -8.92 -8.47 -9.39
CA LEU A 110 -7.68 -8.90 -10.07
C LEU A 110 -7.20 -10.25 -9.54
N SER A 111 -7.18 -10.44 -8.23
CA SER A 111 -6.78 -11.70 -7.60
C SER A 111 -7.68 -12.87 -7.98
N TYR A 112 -8.98 -12.63 -8.25
CA TYR A 112 -9.88 -13.66 -8.74
C TYR A 112 -9.39 -14.32 -10.03
N GLN A 113 -8.73 -13.56 -10.90
CA GLN A 113 -8.23 -14.07 -12.18
C GLN A 113 -7.04 -15.04 -12.01
N THR A 114 -6.33 -14.96 -10.89
CA THR A 114 -5.15 -15.80 -10.60
C THR A 114 -5.44 -16.92 -9.61
N ILE A 115 -6.23 -16.66 -8.56
CA ILE A 115 -6.46 -17.60 -7.45
C ILE A 115 -7.94 -17.99 -7.28
N GLY A 116 -8.82 -17.55 -8.19
CA GLY A 116 -10.25 -17.86 -8.15
C GLY A 116 -10.91 -17.40 -6.86
N THR A 117 -11.85 -18.20 -6.34
CA THR A 117 -12.63 -17.87 -5.14
C THR A 117 -11.81 -17.74 -3.85
N SER A 118 -10.55 -18.19 -3.82
CA SER A 118 -9.67 -17.99 -2.65
C SER A 118 -9.46 -16.51 -2.31
N MET A 119 -9.66 -15.61 -3.30
CA MET A 119 -9.58 -14.16 -3.08
C MET A 119 -10.58 -13.63 -2.03
N VAL A 120 -11.68 -14.34 -1.77
CA VAL A 120 -12.71 -13.93 -0.79
C VAL A 120 -12.14 -13.81 0.63
N GLN A 121 -11.04 -14.48 0.91
CA GLN A 121 -10.35 -14.41 2.21
C GLN A 121 -9.48 -13.16 2.36
N SER A 122 -9.26 -12.41 1.29
CA SER A 122 -8.41 -11.21 1.33
C SER A 122 -9.16 -10.00 1.89
N ARG A 123 -8.58 -9.37 2.91
CA ARG A 123 -9.02 -8.09 3.46
C ARG A 123 -8.07 -6.94 3.10
N ALA A 124 -7.47 -7.03 1.90
CA ALA A 124 -6.69 -5.91 1.36
C ALA A 124 -7.53 -4.62 1.38
N CYS A 125 -6.95 -3.53 1.86
CA CYS A 125 -7.65 -2.27 2.11
C CYS A 125 -6.73 -1.07 1.90
N ALA A 126 -7.32 0.11 1.80
CA ALA A 126 -6.58 1.37 1.69
C ALA A 126 -7.36 2.52 2.31
N GLY A 127 -6.64 3.59 2.63
CA GLY A 127 -7.21 4.82 3.16
C GLY A 127 -6.27 6.02 3.02
N VAL A 128 -6.76 7.16 3.47
CA VAL A 128 -6.01 8.41 3.58
C VAL A 128 -5.96 8.81 5.05
N ALA A 129 -4.79 9.16 5.55
CA ALA A 129 -4.56 9.66 6.90
C ALA A 129 -3.79 10.98 6.83
N SER A 130 -4.43 12.09 7.19
CA SER A 130 -3.80 13.44 7.26
C SER A 130 -2.98 13.79 6.00
N GLY A 131 -3.45 13.35 4.82
CA GLY A 131 -2.81 13.62 3.53
C GLY A 131 -1.80 12.57 3.06
N THR A 132 -1.57 11.50 3.82
CA THR A 132 -0.73 10.36 3.45
C THR A 132 -1.61 9.19 3.00
N TYR A 133 -1.30 8.57 1.86
CA TYR A 133 -1.97 7.35 1.42
C TYR A 133 -1.46 6.13 2.19
N LEU A 134 -2.38 5.24 2.56
CA LEU A 134 -2.08 3.97 3.24
C LEU A 134 -2.68 2.83 2.43
N PHE A 135 -1.86 1.86 2.00
CA PHE A 135 -2.29 0.66 1.28
C PHE A 135 -1.84 -0.60 2.01
N ALA A 136 -2.71 -1.58 2.17
CA ALA A 136 -2.42 -2.86 2.79
C ALA A 136 -2.66 -4.01 1.81
N LEU A 137 -1.57 -4.73 1.48
CA LEU A 137 -1.55 -5.89 0.60
C LEU A 137 -1.31 -7.18 1.40
N PRO A 138 -1.77 -8.34 0.90
CA PRO A 138 -1.43 -9.62 1.50
C PRO A 138 0.08 -9.91 1.48
N GLY A 139 0.51 -10.81 2.37
CA GLY A 139 1.92 -11.11 2.65
C GLY A 139 2.63 -12.04 1.65
N SER A 140 2.12 -12.25 0.45
CA SER A 140 2.76 -13.08 -0.56
C SER A 140 3.37 -12.23 -1.69
N PRO A 141 4.50 -12.64 -2.29
CA PRO A 141 5.06 -11.95 -3.45
C PRO A 141 4.10 -11.84 -4.63
N GLY A 142 3.25 -12.86 -4.86
CA GLY A 142 2.21 -12.84 -5.89
C GLY A 142 1.18 -11.73 -5.64
N ALA A 143 0.68 -11.61 -4.41
CA ALA A 143 -0.28 -10.56 -4.05
C ALA A 143 0.33 -9.15 -4.14
N VAL A 144 1.61 -9.01 -3.76
CA VAL A 144 2.34 -7.74 -3.95
C VAL A 144 2.40 -7.38 -5.43
N LYS A 145 2.73 -8.35 -6.28
CA LYS A 145 2.79 -8.15 -7.73
C LYS A 145 1.42 -7.78 -8.32
N ASP A 146 0.36 -8.49 -7.96
CA ASP A 146 -1.00 -8.20 -8.42
C ASP A 146 -1.43 -6.78 -8.02
N GLY A 147 -1.20 -6.38 -6.76
CA GLY A 147 -1.54 -5.05 -6.26
C GLY A 147 -0.70 -3.94 -6.88
N TRP A 148 0.60 -4.20 -7.06
CA TRP A 148 1.50 -3.22 -7.67
C TRP A 148 1.23 -3.06 -9.17
N ASP A 149 1.36 -4.12 -9.95
CA ASP A 149 1.25 -4.06 -11.41
C ASP A 149 -0.18 -3.71 -11.86
N GLY A 150 -1.19 -4.21 -11.14
CA GLY A 150 -2.58 -4.03 -11.51
C GLY A 150 -3.22 -2.72 -11.03
N ILE A 151 -2.65 -2.07 -9.98
CA ILE A 151 -3.28 -0.88 -9.39
C ILE A 151 -2.23 0.22 -9.13
N LEU A 152 -1.25 -0.04 -8.25
CA LEU A 152 -0.41 1.02 -7.69
C LEU A 152 0.53 1.64 -8.72
N LEU A 153 1.10 0.84 -9.62
CA LEU A 153 2.01 1.33 -10.67
C LEU A 153 1.38 2.45 -11.51
N THR A 154 0.10 2.34 -11.82
CA THR A 154 -0.62 3.35 -12.60
C THR A 154 -1.20 4.45 -11.75
N GLN A 155 -1.76 4.13 -10.59
CA GLN A 155 -2.40 5.09 -9.71
C GLN A 155 -1.40 6.00 -8.96
N LEU A 156 -0.17 5.58 -8.80
CA LEU A 156 0.92 6.39 -8.25
C LEU A 156 1.73 7.11 -9.35
N ASP A 157 1.43 6.90 -10.63
CA ASP A 157 2.04 7.67 -11.71
C ASP A 157 1.21 8.95 -12.00
N SER A 158 1.80 10.12 -11.77
CA SER A 158 1.20 11.43 -12.00
C SER A 158 0.78 11.68 -13.45
N ARG A 159 1.22 10.85 -14.38
CA ARG A 159 0.92 10.92 -15.82
C ARG A 159 -0.27 10.05 -16.23
N HIS A 160 -0.76 9.17 -15.32
CA HIS A 160 -1.89 8.28 -15.60
C HIS A 160 -3.19 9.07 -15.77
N ARG A 161 -4.04 8.65 -16.74
CA ARG A 161 -5.32 9.28 -17.08
C ARG A 161 -6.48 8.27 -16.95
N PRO A 162 -7.69 8.72 -16.58
CA PRO A 162 -8.16 10.12 -16.42
C PRO A 162 -7.77 10.76 -15.08
N CYS A 163 -7.48 9.98 -14.03
CA CYS A 163 -7.12 10.45 -12.70
C CYS A 163 -6.12 9.50 -12.04
N ASN A 164 -5.37 10.00 -11.07
CA ASN A 164 -4.39 9.25 -10.30
C ASN A 164 -4.28 9.83 -8.88
N PHE A 165 -3.73 9.05 -7.94
CA PHE A 165 -3.60 9.47 -6.55
C PHE A 165 -2.63 10.66 -6.38
N VAL A 166 -1.58 10.76 -7.20
CA VAL A 166 -0.58 11.82 -7.06
C VAL A 166 -1.16 13.20 -7.35
N GLU A 167 -2.08 13.30 -8.32
CA GLU A 167 -2.77 14.57 -8.62
C GLU A 167 -3.72 15.02 -7.51
N LEU A 168 -4.23 14.08 -6.72
CA LEU A 168 -5.13 14.39 -5.60
C LEU A 168 -4.38 14.83 -4.32
N MET A 169 -3.08 14.49 -4.19
CA MET A 169 -2.31 14.78 -2.96
C MET A 169 -2.44 16.21 -2.44
N PRO A 170 -2.33 17.28 -3.28
CA PRO A 170 -2.43 18.64 -2.79
C PRO A 170 -3.78 18.97 -2.15
N ARG A 171 -4.82 18.18 -2.48
CA ARG A 171 -6.20 18.38 -2.05
C ARG A 171 -6.65 17.48 -0.91
N LEU A 172 -5.83 16.52 -0.48
CA LEU A 172 -6.23 15.56 0.55
C LEU A 172 -6.49 16.19 1.92
N ARG A 173 -5.96 17.39 2.15
CA ARG A 173 -6.11 18.15 3.41
C ARG A 173 -7.15 19.28 3.31
N GLU A 174 -7.86 19.39 2.19
CA GLU A 174 -8.97 20.35 2.05
C GLU A 174 -10.09 20.00 3.03
N THR A 175 -10.63 21.00 3.73
CA THR A 175 -11.74 20.88 4.69
C THR A 175 -12.99 21.56 4.14
#